data_af5250b32769b2432580170a783232b4
#
_entry.id   af5250b32769b2432580170a783232b4
#
_cell.length_a   1.000
_cell.length_b   1.000
_cell.length_c   1.000
_cell.angle_alpha   90.00
_cell.angle_beta   90.00
_cell.angle_gamma   90.00
#
_symmetry.space_group_name_H-M   'P 1'
#
loop_
_entity.id
_entity.type
_entity.pdbx_description
1 polymer ?
#
loop_
_entity_poly.entity_id
_entity_poly.type
_entity_poly.pdbx_seq_one_letter_code
_entity_poly.pdbx_strand_id
1 'polypeptide(L)'
;TINGQVGRIYFVDEYPKSLESDIISALTKMNCTSFVTVANELLDISGFKQEIARKYMAVGMKIENEKQRNRNNNDYLADASAKLLNEKEKLDEFSKQLDTDDDHYFNTTMLVLVLAKDDAELAMIEEKLMNAASLKSIKLKSCFGKQKEGLNSVLPLGIQEFKRVTNLSSSCL
;
A
#
# COMPACT_ATOMS: atom_id res chain seq x y z
N THR A 1 -11.37 14.54 -18.52
CA THR A 1 -11.24 15.98 -18.22
C THR A 1 -12.32 16.39 -17.21
N ILE A 2 -11.99 17.29 -16.30
CA ILE A 2 -12.88 17.86 -15.29
C ILE A 2 -12.90 19.35 -15.51
N ASN A 3 -14.09 19.93 -15.81
CA ASN A 3 -14.25 21.37 -16.12
C ASN A 3 -13.23 21.93 -17.13
N GLY A 4 -12.94 21.18 -18.19
CA GLY A 4 -11.96 21.59 -19.21
C GLY A 4 -10.49 21.41 -18.81
N GLN A 5 -10.21 20.95 -17.60
CA GLN A 5 -8.87 20.60 -17.15
C GLN A 5 -8.58 19.10 -17.33
N VAL A 6 -7.33 18.78 -17.62
CA VAL A 6 -6.84 17.40 -17.61
C VAL A 6 -6.51 17.01 -16.19
N GLY A 7 -6.91 15.83 -15.76
CA GLY A 7 -6.63 15.35 -14.41
C GLY A 7 -6.08 13.93 -14.40
N ARG A 8 -5.25 13.63 -13.43
CA ARG A 8 -4.75 12.28 -13.18
C ARG A 8 -4.76 11.96 -11.71
N ILE A 9 -5.09 10.71 -11.40
CA ILE A 9 -5.21 10.22 -10.03
C ILE A 9 -4.12 9.20 -9.80
N TYR A 10 -3.49 9.35 -8.64
CA TYR A 10 -2.46 8.47 -8.13
C TYR A 10 -2.90 7.87 -6.81
N PHE A 11 -2.40 6.68 -6.50
CA PHE A 11 -2.54 6.07 -5.20
C PHE A 11 -1.17 5.82 -4.59
N VAL A 12 -1.11 5.76 -3.27
CA VAL A 12 0.10 5.36 -2.55
C VAL A 12 0.20 3.83 -2.59
N ASP A 13 1.27 3.33 -3.24
CA ASP A 13 1.56 1.90 -3.38
C ASP A 13 2.45 1.39 -2.23
N GLU A 14 3.40 2.22 -1.78
CA GLU A 14 4.27 1.91 -0.65
C GLU A 14 4.34 3.11 0.31
N TYR A 15 4.21 2.83 1.59
CA TYR A 15 4.28 3.81 2.68
C TYR A 15 5.64 3.71 3.39
N PRO A 16 6.16 4.80 3.96
CA PRO A 16 7.30 4.75 4.87
C PRO A 16 6.92 4.00 6.15
N LYS A 17 7.92 3.63 6.96
CA LYS A 17 7.70 2.93 8.24
C LYS A 17 6.92 3.77 9.26
N SER A 18 7.00 5.08 9.20
CA SER A 18 6.20 6.03 9.98
C SER A 18 5.77 7.17 9.07
N LEU A 19 4.52 7.59 9.21
CA LEU A 19 3.98 8.72 8.48
C LEU A 19 4.33 10.00 9.24
N GLU A 20 5.01 10.92 8.57
CA GLU A 20 5.25 12.25 9.12
C GLU A 20 4.02 13.13 8.89
N SER A 21 3.68 13.96 9.86
CA SER A 21 2.49 14.84 9.81
C SER A 21 2.47 15.84 8.66
N ASP A 22 3.62 16.08 8.02
CA ASP A 22 3.77 17.01 6.89
C ASP A 22 3.61 16.38 5.51
N ILE A 23 3.37 15.07 5.44
CA ILE A 23 3.20 14.34 4.16
C ILE A 23 2.10 14.94 3.29
N ILE A 24 0.93 15.20 3.84
CA ILE A 24 -0.16 15.83 3.09
C ILE A 24 0.25 17.20 2.59
N SER A 25 0.93 17.98 3.45
CA SER A 25 1.46 19.28 3.08
C SER A 25 2.51 19.19 1.97
N ALA A 26 3.40 18.20 2.00
CA ALA A 26 4.39 17.99 0.95
C ALA A 26 3.75 17.64 -0.40
N LEU A 27 2.69 16.83 -0.39
CA LEU A 27 1.97 16.43 -1.60
C LEU A 27 1.04 17.52 -2.15
N THR A 28 0.65 18.52 -1.35
CA THR A 28 -0.24 19.62 -1.76
C THR A 28 0.47 20.95 -1.99
N LYS A 29 1.71 21.12 -1.56
CA LYS A 29 2.53 22.32 -1.78
C LYS A 29 3.03 22.50 -3.22
N MET A 30 2.20 22.11 -4.18
CA MET A 30 2.47 22.33 -5.60
C MET A 30 1.63 23.50 -6.12
N ASN A 31 2.16 24.26 -7.07
CA ASN A 31 1.43 25.37 -7.69
C ASN A 31 0.39 24.83 -8.70
N CYS A 32 -0.52 23.98 -8.24
CA CYS A 32 -1.59 23.38 -9.04
C CYS A 32 -2.80 23.07 -8.15
N THR A 33 -3.94 22.81 -8.76
CA THR A 33 -5.10 22.27 -8.06
C THR A 33 -4.88 20.80 -7.78
N SER A 34 -4.80 20.46 -6.50
CA SER A 34 -4.63 19.07 -6.05
C SER A 34 -5.59 18.74 -4.92
N PHE A 35 -6.00 17.47 -4.87
CA PHE A 35 -6.81 16.91 -3.79
C PHE A 35 -6.11 15.68 -3.25
N VAL A 36 -5.99 15.62 -1.94
CA VAL A 36 -5.48 14.43 -1.23
C VAL A 36 -6.61 13.89 -0.36
N THR A 37 -6.91 12.62 -0.56
CA THR A 37 -7.94 11.92 0.23
C THR A 37 -7.28 10.74 0.92
N VAL A 38 -7.50 10.64 2.22
CA VAL A 38 -7.09 9.49 3.04
C VAL A 38 -8.36 8.84 3.56
N ALA A 39 -8.57 7.59 3.17
CA ALA A 39 -9.66 6.77 3.68
C ALA A 39 -9.07 5.70 4.60
N ASN A 40 -9.53 5.71 5.86
CA ASN A 40 -9.14 4.73 6.88
C ASN A 40 -10.38 3.96 7.31
N GLU A 41 -10.29 2.64 7.24
CA GLU A 41 -11.30 1.72 7.76
C GLU A 41 -10.67 0.87 8.85
N LEU A 42 -11.31 0.81 10.02
CA LEU A 42 -10.82 -0.02 11.11
C LEU A 42 -10.79 -1.50 10.68
N LEU A 43 -9.65 -2.13 10.85
CA LEU A 43 -9.47 -3.54 10.51
C LEU A 43 -10.12 -4.42 11.59
N ASP A 44 -10.91 -5.42 11.17
CA ASP A 44 -11.31 -6.50 12.06
C ASP A 44 -10.07 -7.36 12.40
N ILE A 45 -9.50 -7.12 13.57
CA ILE A 45 -8.28 -7.79 14.04
C ILE A 45 -8.48 -9.30 14.11
N SER A 46 -9.67 -9.78 14.49
CA SER A 46 -9.94 -11.21 14.65
C SER A 46 -9.90 -11.94 13.31
N GLY A 47 -10.59 -11.42 12.32
CA GLY A 47 -10.56 -11.94 10.95
C GLY A 47 -9.16 -11.85 10.33
N PHE A 48 -8.46 -10.76 10.59
CA PHE A 48 -7.12 -10.53 10.08
C PHE A 48 -6.07 -11.50 10.68
N LYS A 49 -6.11 -11.75 12.00
CA LYS A 49 -5.29 -12.78 12.65
C LYS A 49 -5.50 -14.16 12.03
N GLN A 50 -6.76 -14.51 11.73
CA GLN A 50 -7.05 -15.78 11.05
C GLN A 50 -6.45 -15.83 9.64
N GLU A 51 -6.49 -14.73 8.90
CA GLU A 51 -5.88 -14.65 7.56
C GLU A 51 -4.35 -14.82 7.63
N ILE A 52 -3.69 -14.14 8.56
CA ILE A 52 -2.25 -14.28 8.80
C ILE A 52 -1.90 -15.73 9.20
N ALA A 53 -2.66 -16.34 10.09
CA ALA A 53 -2.45 -17.74 10.49
C ALA A 53 -2.58 -18.69 9.29
N ARG A 54 -3.58 -18.48 8.41
CA ARG A 54 -3.73 -19.28 7.18
C ARG A 54 -2.54 -19.09 6.23
N LYS A 55 -2.06 -17.85 6.05
CA LYS A 55 -0.86 -17.56 5.23
C LYS A 55 0.38 -18.23 5.81
N TYR A 56 0.57 -18.16 7.12
CA TYR A 56 1.68 -18.81 7.81
C TYR A 56 1.68 -20.33 7.59
N MET A 57 0.51 -20.98 7.74
CA MET A 57 0.37 -22.41 7.46
C MET A 57 0.66 -22.75 5.99
N ALA A 58 0.12 -21.93 5.05
CA ALA A 58 0.35 -22.16 3.62
C ALA A 58 1.83 -22.04 3.22
N VAL A 59 2.55 -21.07 3.79
CA VAL A 59 4.01 -20.94 3.58
C VAL A 59 4.74 -22.12 4.22
N GLY A 60 4.34 -22.56 5.42
CA GLY A 60 4.89 -23.76 6.08
C GLY A 60 4.76 -25.00 5.20
N MET A 61 3.58 -25.23 4.59
CA MET A 61 3.36 -26.35 3.67
C MET A 61 4.25 -26.25 2.41
N LYS A 62 4.45 -25.05 1.86
CA LYS A 62 5.36 -24.87 0.71
C LYS A 62 6.80 -25.21 1.07
N ILE A 63 7.26 -24.80 2.25
CA ILE A 63 8.60 -25.13 2.77
C ILE A 63 8.77 -26.64 2.90
N GLU A 64 7.80 -27.33 3.50
CA GLU A 64 7.87 -28.78 3.68
C GLU A 64 7.87 -29.53 2.34
N ASN A 65 7.01 -29.09 1.42
CA ASN A 65 6.96 -29.66 0.05
C ASN A 65 8.30 -29.45 -0.70
N GLU A 66 8.94 -28.29 -0.53
CA GLU A 66 10.24 -28.02 -1.17
C GLU A 66 11.33 -28.90 -0.57
N LYS A 67 11.38 -29.02 0.77
CA LYS A 67 12.29 -29.94 1.47
C LYS A 67 12.09 -31.39 1.03
N GLN A 68 10.83 -31.82 0.88
CA GLN A 68 10.55 -33.19 0.43
C GLN A 68 10.99 -33.43 -1.02
N ARG A 69 10.81 -32.44 -1.92
CA ARG A 69 11.34 -32.50 -3.30
C ARG A 69 12.85 -32.59 -3.32
N ASN A 70 13.54 -31.80 -2.50
CA ASN A 70 15.00 -31.82 -2.39
C ASN A 70 15.48 -33.21 -1.93
N ARG A 71 14.85 -33.81 -0.92
CA ARG A 71 15.13 -35.17 -0.46
C ARG A 71 14.94 -36.23 -1.55
N ASN A 72 13.85 -36.11 -2.32
CA ASN A 72 13.56 -37.01 -3.44
C ASN A 72 14.59 -36.91 -4.58
N ASN A 73 15.24 -35.74 -4.70
CA ASN A 73 16.33 -35.50 -5.64
C ASN A 73 17.72 -35.87 -5.09
N ASN A 74 17.79 -36.58 -3.95
CA ASN A 74 19.03 -36.93 -3.22
C ASN A 74 19.83 -35.71 -2.70
N ASP A 75 19.22 -34.55 -2.60
CA ASP A 75 19.81 -33.34 -2.03
C ASP A 75 19.33 -33.18 -0.57
N TYR A 76 19.89 -33.98 0.31
CA TYR A 76 19.49 -34.00 1.75
C TYR A 76 19.97 -32.79 2.54
N LEU A 77 20.90 -31.99 1.99
CA LEU A 77 21.44 -30.79 2.64
C LEU A 77 20.78 -29.51 2.18
N ALA A 78 19.99 -29.52 1.09
CA ALA A 78 19.30 -28.38 0.61
C ALA A 78 18.10 -28.04 1.52
N ASP A 79 18.12 -26.84 2.06
CA ASP A 79 16.99 -26.27 2.79
C ASP A 79 15.96 -25.66 1.80
N ALA A 80 14.85 -25.23 2.33
CA ALA A 80 13.88 -24.46 1.52
C ALA A 80 14.48 -23.13 1.07
N SER A 81 13.94 -22.58 -0.01
CA SER A 81 14.45 -21.32 -0.55
C SER A 81 14.43 -20.20 0.50
N ALA A 82 15.49 -19.38 0.52
CA ALA A 82 15.63 -18.26 1.45
C ALA A 82 14.42 -17.31 1.39
N LYS A 83 13.79 -17.19 0.22
CA LYS A 83 12.58 -16.39 0.04
C LYS A 83 11.42 -16.90 0.90
N LEU A 84 11.17 -18.21 0.93
CA LEU A 84 10.09 -18.82 1.72
C LEU A 84 10.37 -18.74 3.21
N LEU A 85 11.63 -18.93 3.60
CA LEU A 85 12.05 -18.82 5.00
C LEU A 85 11.85 -17.38 5.51
N ASN A 86 12.30 -16.38 4.76
CA ASN A 86 12.11 -14.97 5.10
C ASN A 86 10.63 -14.57 5.11
N GLU A 87 9.81 -15.12 4.21
CA GLU A 87 8.37 -14.89 4.19
C GLU A 87 7.71 -15.45 5.46
N LYS A 88 8.11 -16.64 5.88
CA LYS A 88 7.62 -17.26 7.12
C LYS A 88 8.01 -16.47 8.36
N GLU A 89 9.26 -16.02 8.44
CA GLU A 89 9.78 -15.22 9.54
C GLU A 89 9.03 -13.89 9.69
N LYS A 90 8.83 -13.19 8.58
CA LYS A 90 8.04 -11.93 8.57
C LYS A 90 6.59 -12.13 9.03
N LEU A 91 5.97 -13.25 8.64
CA LEU A 91 4.60 -13.56 9.08
C LEU A 91 4.56 -13.89 10.58
N ASP A 92 5.59 -14.55 11.11
CA ASP A 92 5.72 -14.87 12.54
C ASP A 92 5.94 -13.61 13.39
N GLU A 93 6.86 -12.74 12.97
CA GLU A 93 7.10 -11.44 13.60
C GLU A 93 5.83 -10.57 13.61
N PHE A 94 5.15 -10.52 12.47
CA PHE A 94 3.91 -9.74 12.35
C PHE A 94 2.78 -10.32 13.21
N SER A 95 2.66 -11.65 13.31
CA SER A 95 1.71 -12.31 14.21
C SER A 95 1.99 -11.97 15.68
N LYS A 96 3.25 -11.97 16.09
CA LYS A 96 3.65 -11.59 17.45
C LYS A 96 3.34 -10.13 17.75
N GLN A 97 3.59 -9.22 16.80
CA GLN A 97 3.22 -7.80 16.95
C GLN A 97 1.72 -7.64 17.15
N LEU A 98 0.90 -8.34 16.36
CA LEU A 98 -0.57 -8.31 16.51
C LEU A 98 -1.08 -8.82 17.86
N ASP A 99 -0.30 -9.64 18.56
CA ASP A 99 -0.67 -10.21 19.85
C ASP A 99 -0.19 -9.38 21.05
N THR A 100 0.84 -8.56 20.86
CA THR A 100 1.49 -7.79 21.95
C THR A 100 1.08 -6.32 21.99
N ASP A 101 0.61 -5.76 20.88
CA ASP A 101 0.32 -4.34 20.80
C ASP A 101 -1.18 -4.05 20.99
N ASP A 102 -1.49 -3.07 21.86
CA ASP A 102 -2.81 -2.42 21.93
C ASP A 102 -3.08 -1.52 20.68
N ASP A 103 -2.26 -1.68 19.65
CA ASP A 103 -2.36 -0.92 18.41
C ASP A 103 -3.61 -1.29 17.62
N HIS A 104 -4.29 -0.28 17.15
CA HIS A 104 -5.35 -0.45 16.18
C HIS A 104 -4.75 -0.47 14.76
N TYR A 105 -5.27 -1.36 13.92
CA TYR A 105 -4.87 -1.46 12.52
C TYR A 105 -5.97 -0.93 11.61
N PHE A 106 -5.56 -0.24 10.56
CA PHE A 106 -6.46 0.38 9.60
C PHE A 106 -6.14 -0.09 8.18
N ASN A 107 -7.18 -0.34 7.42
CA ASN A 107 -7.12 -0.42 5.97
C ASN A 107 -7.05 1.01 5.44
N THR A 108 -5.87 1.45 5.06
CA THR A 108 -5.62 2.82 4.60
C THR A 108 -5.49 2.86 3.08
N THR A 109 -6.20 3.79 2.48
CA THR A 109 -6.05 4.16 1.06
C THR A 109 -5.79 5.66 0.98
N MET A 110 -4.68 6.06 0.39
CA MET A 110 -4.39 7.46 0.11
C MET A 110 -4.38 7.68 -1.40
N LEU A 111 -5.18 8.63 -1.86
CA LEU A 111 -5.31 9.03 -3.26
C LEU A 111 -4.93 10.49 -3.41
N VAL A 112 -4.29 10.79 -4.54
CA VAL A 112 -3.91 12.16 -4.93
C VAL A 112 -4.45 12.43 -6.32
N LEU A 113 -5.33 13.41 -6.45
CA LEU A 113 -5.76 13.94 -7.74
C LEU A 113 -5.01 15.22 -8.02
N VAL A 114 -4.47 15.37 -9.21
CA VAL A 114 -3.89 16.62 -9.72
C VAL A 114 -4.61 17.03 -10.98
N LEU A 115 -4.85 18.35 -11.12
CA LEU A 115 -5.48 18.97 -12.28
C LEU A 115 -4.52 19.94 -12.94
N ALA A 116 -4.53 19.96 -14.27
CA ALA A 116 -3.71 20.82 -15.10
C ALA A 116 -4.53 21.37 -16.28
N LYS A 117 -4.04 22.41 -16.92
CA LYS A 117 -4.70 23.00 -18.12
C LYS A 117 -4.58 22.07 -19.33
N ASP A 118 -3.43 21.44 -19.48
CA ASP A 118 -3.09 20.58 -20.60
C ASP A 118 -2.17 19.42 -20.17
N ASP A 119 -1.88 18.51 -21.09
CA ASP A 119 -1.03 17.34 -20.83
C ASP A 119 0.43 17.72 -20.57
N ALA A 120 0.92 18.84 -21.13
CA ALA A 120 2.31 19.28 -20.90
C ALA A 120 2.47 19.80 -19.45
N GLU A 121 1.54 20.61 -18.97
CA GLU A 121 1.51 21.07 -17.58
C GLU A 121 1.32 19.88 -16.63
N LEU A 122 0.45 18.91 -17.00
CA LEU A 122 0.23 17.70 -16.20
C LEU A 122 1.52 16.90 -16.03
N ALA A 123 2.31 16.74 -17.08
CA ALA A 123 3.59 16.03 -17.01
C ALA A 123 4.60 16.71 -16.06
N MET A 124 4.66 18.03 -16.07
CA MET A 124 5.52 18.79 -15.13
C MET A 124 5.04 18.67 -13.68
N ILE A 125 3.73 18.67 -13.45
CA ILE A 125 3.14 18.48 -12.12
C ILE A 125 3.42 17.06 -11.62
N GLU A 126 3.28 16.06 -12.50
CA GLU A 126 3.57 14.66 -12.20
C GLU A 126 5.01 14.46 -11.72
N GLU A 127 5.98 15.04 -12.44
CA GLU A 127 7.38 14.97 -12.05
C GLU A 127 7.61 15.56 -10.64
N LYS A 128 7.05 16.74 -10.38
CA LYS A 128 7.15 17.39 -9.06
C LYS A 128 6.48 16.55 -7.97
N LEU A 129 5.30 15.98 -8.26
CA LEU A 129 4.58 15.11 -7.32
C LEU A 129 5.39 13.87 -6.98
N MET A 130 5.96 13.20 -7.99
CA MET A 130 6.78 12.01 -7.79
C MET A 130 8.05 12.33 -6.98
N ASN A 131 8.69 13.46 -7.24
CA ASN A 131 9.85 13.91 -6.49
C ASN A 131 9.49 14.22 -5.04
N ALA A 132 8.39 14.94 -4.78
CA ALA A 132 7.91 15.24 -3.44
C ALA A 132 7.57 13.97 -2.65
N ALA A 133 6.91 13.00 -3.28
CA ALA A 133 6.59 11.71 -2.68
C ALA A 133 7.85 10.90 -2.36
N SER A 134 8.82 10.87 -3.28
CA SER A 134 10.08 10.15 -3.09
C SER A 134 10.89 10.70 -1.93
N LEU A 135 10.92 12.03 -1.73
CA LEU A 135 11.58 12.68 -0.58
C LEU A 135 10.98 12.24 0.76
N LYS A 136 9.71 11.83 0.77
CA LYS A 136 9.01 11.29 1.95
C LYS A 136 8.96 9.76 1.97
N SER A 137 9.78 9.09 1.15
CA SER A 137 9.80 7.63 1.02
C SER A 137 8.42 7.02 0.68
N ILE A 138 7.59 7.80 -0.03
CA ILE A 138 6.29 7.37 -0.54
C ILE A 138 6.44 7.00 -2.00
N LYS A 139 5.86 5.88 -2.40
CA LYS A 139 5.78 5.50 -3.79
C LYS A 139 4.37 5.66 -4.32
N LEU A 140 4.21 6.57 -5.26
CA LEU A 140 2.96 6.80 -5.96
C LEU A 140 2.89 6.00 -7.25
N LYS A 141 1.69 5.51 -7.58
CA LYS A 141 1.36 4.91 -8.85
C LYS A 141 0.08 5.50 -9.42
N SER A 142 0.04 5.69 -10.72
CA SER A 142 -1.19 6.11 -11.41
C SER A 142 -2.26 5.03 -11.31
N CYS A 143 -3.53 5.44 -11.13
CA CYS A 143 -4.70 4.55 -11.20
C CYS A 143 -4.99 4.14 -12.65
N PHE A 144 -4.01 3.57 -13.33
CA PHE A 144 -4.15 3.15 -14.74
C PHE A 144 -5.32 2.19 -14.92
N GLY A 145 -6.20 2.47 -15.88
CA GLY A 145 -7.42 1.68 -16.17
C GLY A 145 -8.54 1.82 -15.12
N LYS A 146 -8.31 2.55 -14.00
CA LYS A 146 -9.27 2.77 -12.90
C LYS A 146 -9.37 4.24 -12.49
N GLN A 147 -9.21 5.15 -13.44
CA GLN A 147 -9.26 6.60 -13.17
C GLN A 147 -10.66 7.06 -12.72
N LYS A 148 -11.72 6.41 -13.19
CA LYS A 148 -13.10 6.71 -12.80
C LYS A 148 -13.35 6.33 -11.35
N GLU A 149 -12.99 5.11 -10.97
CA GLU A 149 -13.11 4.62 -9.59
C GLU A 149 -12.23 5.44 -8.63
N GLY A 150 -11.03 5.80 -9.09
CA GLY A 150 -10.15 6.73 -8.36
C GLY A 150 -10.81 8.10 -8.16
N LEU A 151 -11.43 8.66 -9.19
CA LEU A 151 -12.12 9.96 -9.11
C LEU A 151 -13.27 9.92 -8.10
N ASN A 152 -14.14 8.91 -8.18
CA ASN A 152 -15.25 8.74 -7.26
C ASN A 152 -14.77 8.62 -5.81
N SER A 153 -13.60 7.98 -5.60
CA SER A 153 -13.01 7.82 -4.26
C SER A 153 -12.28 9.06 -3.75
N VAL A 154 -11.77 9.93 -4.64
CA VAL A 154 -11.10 11.19 -4.24
C VAL A 154 -12.12 12.25 -3.87
N LEU A 155 -13.28 12.26 -4.52
CA LEU A 155 -14.32 13.25 -4.24
C LEU A 155 -14.96 12.98 -2.86
N PRO A 156 -15.38 14.04 -2.12
CA PRO A 156 -15.95 13.89 -0.79
C PRO A 156 -17.39 13.35 -0.82
N LEU A 157 -17.59 12.26 -1.55
CA LEU A 157 -18.89 11.60 -1.73
C LEU A 157 -19.14 10.47 -0.72
N GLY A 158 -18.15 10.15 0.10
CA GLY A 158 -18.22 9.03 1.05
C GLY A 158 -18.23 7.67 0.37
N ILE A 159 -17.82 7.59 -0.91
CA ILE A 159 -17.81 6.36 -1.70
C ILE A 159 -16.36 5.97 -1.95
N GLN A 160 -15.98 4.74 -1.59
CA GLN A 160 -14.65 4.18 -1.88
C GLN A 160 -14.76 3.05 -2.90
N GLU A 161 -14.67 3.40 -4.18
CA GLU A 161 -14.68 2.42 -5.28
C GLU A 161 -13.27 1.88 -5.58
N PHE A 162 -12.24 2.67 -5.33
CA PHE A 162 -10.85 2.26 -5.54
C PHE A 162 -10.38 1.39 -4.36
N LYS A 163 -10.26 0.09 -4.61
CA LYS A 163 -9.95 -0.93 -3.60
C LYS A 163 -8.45 -1.29 -3.61
N ARG A 164 -7.58 -0.38 -3.26
CA ARG A 164 -6.18 -0.66 -2.98
C ARG A 164 -5.88 -0.20 -1.56
N VAL A 165 -5.82 -1.14 -0.64
CA VAL A 165 -5.61 -0.85 0.77
C VAL A 165 -4.23 -1.30 1.22
N THR A 166 -3.66 -0.57 2.17
CA THR A 166 -2.45 -0.95 2.90
C THR A 166 -2.80 -0.96 4.39
N ASN A 167 -2.39 -2.00 5.08
CA ASN A 167 -2.62 -2.10 6.52
C ASN A 167 -1.58 -1.26 7.25
N LEU A 168 -2.02 -0.27 7.99
CA LEU A 168 -1.18 0.58 8.83
C LEU A 168 -1.64 0.46 10.28
N SER A 169 -0.68 0.45 11.22
CA SER A 169 -0.99 0.53 12.65
C SER A 169 -1.22 1.97 13.08
N SER A 170 -1.90 2.16 14.20
CA SER A 170 -2.11 3.49 14.80
C SER A 170 -0.79 4.17 15.17
N SER A 171 0.24 3.39 15.49
CA SER A 171 1.59 3.91 15.76
C SER A 171 2.32 4.41 14.50
N CYS A 172 1.86 4.05 13.30
CA CYS A 172 2.40 4.54 12.03
C CYS A 172 1.71 5.81 11.51
N LEU A 173 0.53 6.14 12.03
CA LEU A 173 -0.31 7.28 11.63
C LEU A 173 -0.05 8.49 12.52
#